data_e410994a73942d583271c0da7af81842
#
_entry.id   e410994a73942d583271c0da7af81842
#
_cell.length_a   1.000
_cell.length_b   1.000
_cell.length_c   1.000
_cell.angle_alpha   90.00
_cell.angle_beta   90.00
_cell.angle_gamma   90.00
#
_symmetry.space_group_name_H-M   'P 1'
#
loop_
_entity.id
_entity.type
_entity.pdbx_description
1 polymer ?
#
loop_
_entity_poly.entity_id
_entity_poly.type
_entity_poly.pdbx_seq_one_letter_code
_entity_poly.pdbx_strand_id
1 'polypeptide(L)'
;MCAQKKEVFSMPKLSGYAIGQYQYSGKYNSESNTFSLRMVRLSLDGRILNDFAYKLQGQVNGNTTTLGESPRIVDVFIEWQKYDFIKIKVGQFKRPFTFENPMNPIDQGFMSYAQNVTNLSGFNDRTGEHSSNGRDIGIQLQG
;
A
#
# COMPACT_ATOMS: atom_id res chain seq x y z
N MET A 1 -18.55 -33.90 -22.60
CA MET A 1 -18.60 -32.64 -21.84
C MET A 1 -17.65 -32.75 -20.66
N CYS A 2 -16.44 -32.25 -20.80
CA CYS A 2 -15.51 -32.17 -19.65
C CYS A 2 -15.98 -31.05 -18.73
N ALA A 3 -16.48 -31.39 -17.56
CA ALA A 3 -16.70 -30.44 -16.51
C ALA A 3 -15.35 -29.90 -16.06
N GLN A 4 -14.99 -28.70 -16.46
CA GLN A 4 -13.86 -27.97 -15.87
C GLN A 4 -14.15 -27.84 -14.37
N LYS A 5 -13.35 -28.53 -13.55
CA LYS A 5 -13.35 -28.34 -12.11
C LYS A 5 -13.04 -26.86 -11.86
N LYS A 6 -14.06 -26.08 -11.48
CA LYS A 6 -13.83 -24.70 -11.03
C LYS A 6 -12.96 -24.79 -9.80
N GLU A 7 -11.72 -24.37 -9.91
CA GLU A 7 -10.86 -24.24 -8.74
C GLU A 7 -11.44 -23.15 -7.85
N VAL A 8 -11.86 -23.54 -6.67
CA VAL A 8 -12.51 -22.64 -5.70
C VAL A 8 -11.51 -21.62 -5.17
N PHE A 9 -10.23 -22.00 -5.12
CA PHE A 9 -9.13 -21.14 -4.68
C PHE A 9 -7.98 -21.23 -5.66
N SER A 10 -7.52 -20.08 -6.17
CA SER A 10 -6.22 -20.04 -6.82
C SER A 10 -5.12 -20.01 -5.76
N MET A 11 -3.96 -20.62 -6.04
CA MET A 11 -2.83 -20.53 -5.15
C MET A 11 -2.48 -19.07 -4.85
N PRO A 12 -2.38 -18.67 -3.57
CA PRO A 12 -2.01 -17.33 -3.20
C PRO A 12 -0.58 -17.01 -3.66
N LYS A 13 -0.40 -15.87 -4.30
CA LYS A 13 0.90 -15.37 -4.72
C LYS A 13 1.49 -14.51 -3.62
N LEU A 14 2.60 -14.96 -3.05
CA LEU A 14 3.39 -14.16 -2.13
C LEU A 14 4.36 -13.29 -2.92
N SER A 15 4.35 -12.00 -2.67
CA SER A 15 5.27 -11.02 -3.24
C SER A 15 5.76 -10.06 -2.17
N GLY A 16 6.89 -9.40 -2.41
CA GLY A 16 7.41 -8.43 -1.47
C GLY A 16 8.54 -7.61 -2.06
N TYR A 17 8.83 -6.50 -1.40
CA TYR A 17 9.94 -5.65 -1.75
C TYR A 17 10.51 -4.94 -0.52
N ALA A 18 11.78 -4.57 -0.62
CA ALA A 18 12.49 -3.78 0.37
C ALA A 18 13.10 -2.54 -0.30
N ILE A 19 13.02 -1.40 0.36
CA ILE A 19 13.63 -0.15 -0.07
C ILE A 19 14.68 0.24 0.95
N GLY A 20 15.95 0.25 0.52
CA GLY A 20 17.08 0.81 1.27
C GLY A 20 17.24 2.30 0.98
N GLN A 21 17.69 3.03 1.96
CA GLN A 21 17.96 4.47 1.86
C GLN A 21 19.33 4.78 2.44
N TYR A 22 20.11 5.53 1.69
CA TYR A 22 21.33 6.17 2.17
C TYR A 22 21.10 7.67 2.31
N GLN A 23 21.41 8.21 3.47
CA GLN A 23 21.25 9.62 3.76
C GLN A 23 22.58 10.21 4.21
N TYR A 24 23.03 11.24 3.50
CA TYR A 24 24.17 12.06 3.86
C TYR A 24 23.68 13.43 4.34
N SER A 25 24.11 13.84 5.52
CA SER A 25 23.81 15.16 6.05
C SER A 25 25.12 15.87 6.38
N GLY A 26 25.50 16.85 5.55
CA GLY A 26 26.66 17.71 5.78
C GLY A 26 26.22 19.02 6.44
N LYS A 27 26.11 19.03 7.77
CA LYS A 27 26.02 20.30 8.52
C LYS A 27 27.38 20.73 8.98
N TYR A 28 27.62 22.02 8.92
CA TYR A 28 28.85 22.64 9.47
C TYR A 28 29.03 22.18 10.95
N ASN A 29 30.02 21.37 11.24
CA ASN A 29 30.35 20.69 12.50
C ASN A 29 29.67 19.33 12.80
N SER A 30 28.89 18.73 11.90
CA SER A 30 28.34 17.41 12.15
C SER A 30 28.00 16.72 10.83
N GLU A 31 28.93 15.93 10.33
CA GLU A 31 28.69 15.04 9.20
C GLU A 31 28.08 13.75 9.72
N SER A 32 26.92 13.37 9.20
CA SER A 32 26.31 12.08 9.52
C SER A 32 25.98 11.31 8.25
N ASN A 33 26.44 10.07 8.22
CA ASN A 33 26.16 9.10 7.19
C ASN A 33 25.23 8.04 7.78
N THR A 34 24.07 7.86 7.22
CA THR A 34 23.12 6.86 7.71
C THR A 34 22.64 5.97 6.57
N PHE A 35 22.86 4.67 6.73
CA PHE A 35 22.24 3.66 5.88
C PHE A 35 21.07 3.03 6.65
N SER A 36 19.87 3.07 6.07
CA SER A 36 18.67 2.55 6.72
C SER A 36 17.77 1.82 5.75
N LEU A 37 17.00 0.86 6.27
CA LEU A 37 15.89 0.27 5.56
C LEU A 37 14.67 1.18 5.70
N ARG A 38 14.28 1.81 4.59
CA ARG A 38 13.13 2.71 4.57
C ARG A 38 11.82 1.94 4.71
N MET A 39 11.70 0.83 4.01
CA MET A 39 10.44 0.09 3.94
C MET A 39 10.67 -1.35 3.51
N VAL A 40 10.01 -2.28 4.19
CA VAL A 40 9.89 -3.69 3.78
C VAL A 40 8.41 -4.03 3.78
N ARG A 41 7.90 -4.45 2.62
CA ARG A 41 6.50 -4.85 2.46
C ARG A 41 6.40 -6.25 1.92
N LEU A 42 5.42 -6.98 2.45
CA LEU A 42 5.02 -8.30 1.99
C LEU A 42 3.56 -8.24 1.59
N SER A 43 3.21 -8.82 0.46
CA SER A 43 1.83 -8.92 -0.02
C SER A 43 1.48 -10.35 -0.39
N LEU A 44 0.26 -10.71 -0.05
CA LEU A 44 -0.39 -11.96 -0.40
C LEU A 44 -1.59 -11.61 -1.29
N ASP A 45 -1.52 -12.02 -2.55
CA ASP A 45 -2.55 -11.76 -3.55
C ASP A 45 -3.14 -13.09 -4.02
N GLY A 46 -4.45 -13.15 -4.23
CA GLY A 46 -5.08 -14.36 -4.73
C GLY A 46 -6.49 -14.12 -5.26
N ARG A 47 -7.11 -15.21 -5.74
CA ARG A 47 -8.49 -15.20 -6.23
C ARG A 47 -9.30 -16.30 -5.58
N ILE A 48 -10.57 -16.00 -5.33
CA ILE A 48 -11.58 -16.93 -4.82
C ILE A 48 -12.69 -16.98 -5.86
N LEU A 49 -13.11 -18.20 -6.26
CA LEU A 49 -14.21 -18.44 -7.22
C LEU A 49 -14.06 -17.70 -8.57
N ASN A 50 -12.86 -17.34 -8.96
CA ASN A 50 -12.51 -16.54 -10.14
C ASN A 50 -13.07 -15.10 -10.17
N ASP A 51 -14.14 -14.82 -9.45
CA ASP A 51 -14.84 -13.54 -9.45
C ASP A 51 -14.36 -12.58 -8.35
N PHE A 52 -13.70 -13.10 -7.32
CA PHE A 52 -13.20 -12.32 -6.19
C PHE A 52 -11.67 -12.32 -6.17
N ALA A 53 -11.08 -11.15 -6.23
CA ALA A 53 -9.66 -10.96 -5.94
C ALA A 53 -9.49 -10.47 -4.49
N TYR A 54 -8.49 -10.95 -3.79
CA TYR A 54 -8.14 -10.44 -2.47
C TYR A 54 -6.68 -10.03 -2.42
N LYS A 55 -6.41 -9.06 -1.59
CA LYS A 55 -5.05 -8.60 -1.29
C LYS A 55 -4.89 -8.37 0.20
N LEU A 56 -3.81 -8.92 0.74
CA LEU A 56 -3.34 -8.66 2.09
C LEU A 56 -1.91 -8.15 2.00
N GLN A 57 -1.66 -6.93 2.45
CA GLN A 57 -0.32 -6.34 2.45
C GLN A 57 0.06 -5.86 3.84
N GLY A 58 1.21 -6.31 4.31
CA GLY A 58 1.83 -5.90 5.56
C GLY A 58 3.13 -5.14 5.34
N GLN A 59 3.42 -4.17 6.20
CA GLN A 59 4.69 -3.50 6.30
C GLN A 59 5.40 -3.97 7.56
N VAL A 60 6.59 -4.52 7.39
CA VAL A 60 7.37 -5.13 8.50
C VAL A 60 8.34 -4.14 9.09
N ASN A 61 8.88 -3.25 8.27
CA ASN A 61 9.81 -2.20 8.67
C ASN A 61 9.48 -0.91 7.95
N GLY A 62 9.69 0.23 8.59
CA GLY A 62 9.48 1.54 8.02
C GLY A 62 10.02 2.65 8.90
N ASN A 63 10.28 3.79 8.30
CA ASN A 63 10.65 4.99 9.03
C ASN A 63 9.42 5.50 9.80
N THR A 64 9.53 5.55 11.12
CA THR A 64 8.46 5.92 12.04
C THR A 64 7.98 7.35 11.87
N THR A 65 8.84 8.27 11.44
CA THR A 65 8.50 9.69 11.31
C THR A 65 7.51 9.99 10.18
N THR A 66 7.56 9.23 9.09
CA THR A 66 6.70 9.51 7.91
C THR A 66 5.64 8.45 7.67
N LEU A 67 5.90 7.20 8.05
CA LEU A 67 5.07 6.05 7.69
C LEU A 67 4.37 5.39 8.88
N GLY A 68 4.57 5.92 10.09
CA GLY A 68 4.03 5.39 11.33
C GLY A 68 4.75 4.12 11.80
N GLU A 69 4.30 3.58 12.91
CA GLU A 69 4.93 2.43 13.58
C GLU A 69 4.83 1.13 12.75
N SER A 70 5.81 0.26 12.93
CA SER A 70 5.91 -1.04 12.27
C SER A 70 6.03 -2.13 13.37
N PRO A 71 5.51 -3.36 13.15
CA PRO A 71 4.80 -3.84 11.96
C PRO A 71 3.32 -3.40 11.90
N ARG A 72 2.80 -3.26 10.70
CA ARG A 72 1.38 -2.91 10.51
C ARG A 72 0.79 -3.48 9.24
N ILE A 73 -0.52 -3.68 9.27
CA ILE A 73 -1.30 -4.03 8.08
C ILE A 73 -1.52 -2.76 7.26
N VAL A 74 -1.24 -2.84 5.98
CA VAL A 74 -1.25 -1.70 5.06
C VAL A 74 -2.50 -1.73 4.20
N ASP A 75 -2.66 -2.76 3.37
CA ASP A 75 -3.82 -2.92 2.51
C ASP A 75 -4.47 -4.28 2.76
N VAL A 76 -5.77 -4.30 3.01
CA VAL A 76 -6.58 -5.51 3.15
C VAL A 76 -7.91 -5.27 2.48
N PHE A 77 -8.12 -5.87 1.34
CA PHE A 77 -9.37 -5.71 0.62
C PHE A 77 -9.74 -6.95 -0.17
N ILE A 78 -11.03 -7.05 -0.46
CA ILE A 78 -11.60 -8.00 -1.40
C ILE A 78 -12.24 -7.18 -2.52
N GLU A 79 -12.01 -7.60 -3.75
CA GLU A 79 -12.53 -6.96 -4.94
C GLU A 79 -13.34 -7.95 -5.75
N TRP A 80 -14.62 -7.64 -6.00
CA TRP A 80 -15.48 -8.39 -6.88
C TRP A 80 -15.30 -7.92 -8.32
N GLN A 81 -14.95 -8.83 -9.22
CA GLN A 81 -14.54 -8.56 -10.61
C GLN A 81 -15.29 -9.43 -11.61
N LYS A 82 -16.56 -9.70 -11.37
CA LYS A 82 -17.37 -10.58 -12.25
C LYS A 82 -17.61 -9.96 -13.62
N TYR A 83 -17.77 -8.65 -13.68
CA TYR A 83 -18.04 -7.89 -14.90
C TYR A 83 -16.93 -6.88 -15.15
N ASP A 84 -16.53 -6.75 -16.43
CA ASP A 84 -15.46 -5.81 -16.81
C ASP A 84 -15.85 -4.34 -16.61
N PHE A 85 -17.15 -4.05 -16.69
CA PHE A 85 -17.69 -2.70 -16.58
C PHE A 85 -17.97 -2.25 -15.14
N ILE A 86 -17.92 -3.15 -14.16
CA ILE A 86 -18.12 -2.80 -12.76
C ILE A 86 -17.31 -3.71 -11.85
N LYS A 87 -16.53 -3.08 -10.97
CA LYS A 87 -15.78 -3.74 -9.91
C LYS A 87 -16.11 -3.11 -8.58
N ILE A 88 -16.28 -3.93 -7.57
CA ILE A 88 -16.60 -3.48 -6.22
C ILE A 88 -15.47 -3.91 -5.31
N LYS A 89 -14.80 -2.95 -4.69
CA LYS A 89 -13.72 -3.17 -3.73
C LYS A 89 -14.19 -2.80 -2.34
N VAL A 90 -13.97 -3.69 -1.37
CA VAL A 90 -14.34 -3.50 0.04
C VAL A 90 -13.15 -3.84 0.93
N GLY A 91 -12.85 -2.99 1.88
CA GLY A 91 -11.78 -3.19 2.83
C GLY A 91 -10.95 -1.93 3.08
N GLN A 92 -9.71 -2.12 3.53
CA GLN A 92 -8.75 -1.05 3.73
C GLN A 92 -7.85 -0.94 2.50
N PHE A 93 -7.87 0.21 1.87
CA PHE A 93 -7.07 0.50 0.67
C PHE A 93 -6.68 1.98 0.60
N LYS A 94 -5.74 2.29 -0.29
CA LYS A 94 -5.32 3.67 -0.52
C LYS A 94 -6.48 4.51 -1.09
N ARG A 95 -6.66 5.71 -0.55
CA ARG A 95 -7.63 6.67 -1.11
C ARG A 95 -7.28 6.96 -2.57
N PRO A 96 -8.24 6.98 -3.50
CA PRO A 96 -8.02 7.41 -4.87
C PRO A 96 -7.91 8.94 -4.92
N PHE A 97 -6.95 9.50 -4.20
CA PHE A 97 -6.66 10.92 -4.13
C PHE A 97 -5.33 11.19 -4.82
N THR A 98 -5.35 11.98 -5.88
CA THR A 98 -4.22 12.25 -6.76
C THR A 98 -3.68 10.99 -7.46
N PHE A 99 -2.73 11.17 -8.40
CA PHE A 99 -2.06 10.05 -9.06
C PHE A 99 -0.99 9.39 -8.18
N GLU A 100 -0.40 10.16 -7.26
CA GLU A 100 0.71 9.67 -6.44
C GLU A 100 0.25 8.70 -5.33
N ASN A 101 -0.91 8.97 -4.71
CA ASN A 101 -1.33 8.15 -3.57
C ASN A 101 -1.63 6.69 -3.93
N PRO A 102 -2.34 6.35 -5.02
CA PRO A 102 -2.54 4.97 -5.45
C PRO A 102 -1.26 4.27 -5.93
N MET A 103 -0.26 5.03 -6.39
CA MET A 103 0.98 4.49 -6.95
C MET A 103 1.78 3.70 -5.91
N ASN A 104 2.43 2.62 -6.34
CA ASN A 104 3.33 1.91 -5.43
C ASN A 104 4.60 2.74 -5.21
N PRO A 105 5.19 2.70 -4.01
CA PRO A 105 6.42 3.44 -3.72
C PRO A 105 7.61 3.08 -4.62
N ILE A 106 7.64 1.87 -5.18
CA ILE A 106 8.69 1.45 -6.12
C ILE A 106 8.51 2.03 -7.52
N ASP A 107 7.28 2.42 -7.88
CA ASP A 107 6.95 2.98 -9.19
C ASP A 107 7.03 4.50 -9.19
N GLN A 108 7.21 5.11 -8.02
CA GLN A 108 7.39 6.56 -7.87
C GLN A 108 8.78 6.97 -8.33
N GLY A 109 8.86 7.94 -9.21
CA GLY A 109 10.12 8.54 -9.65
C GLY A 109 10.80 9.41 -8.59
N PHE A 110 10.15 9.68 -7.45
CA PHE A 110 10.65 10.52 -6.37
C PHE A 110 10.74 9.76 -5.05
N MET A 111 11.68 10.17 -4.20
CA MET A 111 11.92 9.55 -2.91
C MET A 111 10.76 9.73 -1.92
N SER A 112 10.00 10.80 -2.05
CA SER A 112 8.90 11.16 -1.14
C SER A 112 7.71 11.67 -1.92
N TYR A 113 6.50 11.50 -1.35
CA TYR A 113 5.28 12.11 -1.87
C TYR A 113 5.38 13.64 -1.87
N ALA A 114 4.70 14.29 -2.79
CA ALA A 114 4.56 15.74 -2.77
C ALA A 114 3.94 16.19 -1.44
N GLN A 115 4.36 17.33 -0.92
CA GLN A 115 3.89 17.84 0.37
C GLN A 115 2.37 18.01 0.41
N ASN A 116 1.76 18.43 -0.70
CA ASN A 116 0.31 18.56 -0.82
C ASN A 116 -0.40 17.20 -0.69
N VAL A 117 0.16 16.14 -1.29
CA VAL A 117 -0.39 14.78 -1.19
C VAL A 117 -0.29 14.29 0.24
N THR A 118 0.85 14.51 0.90
CA THR A 118 1.06 14.11 2.29
C THR A 118 0.08 14.80 3.24
N ASN A 119 -0.18 16.09 3.04
CA ASN A 119 -1.06 16.87 3.92
C ASN A 119 -2.55 16.61 3.67
N LEU A 120 -2.95 16.37 2.42
CA LEU A 120 -4.38 16.26 2.06
C LEU A 120 -4.87 14.82 2.03
N SER A 121 -4.01 13.84 1.80
CA SER A 121 -4.40 12.42 1.77
C SER A 121 -4.43 11.74 3.14
N GLY A 122 -4.22 12.48 4.23
CA GLY A 122 -4.29 11.97 5.60
C GLY A 122 -3.10 11.11 6.00
N PHE A 123 -1.91 11.39 5.47
CA PHE A 123 -0.68 10.79 5.97
C PHE A 123 -0.41 11.25 7.41
N ASN A 124 -0.65 12.55 7.66
CA ASN A 124 -0.69 13.12 8.99
C ASN A 124 -2.08 13.71 9.19
N ASP A 125 -2.79 13.25 10.19
CA ASP A 125 -4.08 13.86 10.52
C ASP A 125 -3.86 15.29 11.01
N ARG A 126 -4.59 16.24 10.43
CA ARG A 126 -4.55 17.65 10.86
C ARG A 126 -5.08 17.85 12.27
N THR A 127 -5.92 16.95 12.73
CA THR A 127 -6.49 16.95 14.09
C THR A 127 -5.67 16.16 15.10
N GLY A 128 -4.64 15.42 14.64
CA GLY A 128 -3.69 14.72 15.51
C GLY A 128 -4.16 13.40 16.07
N GLU A 129 -5.35 12.91 15.70
CA GLU A 129 -5.90 11.70 16.31
C GLU A 129 -5.65 10.41 15.52
N HIS A 130 -5.59 10.43 14.18
CA HIS A 130 -5.42 9.22 13.37
C HIS A 130 -4.64 9.43 12.08
N SER A 131 -3.37 9.05 12.08
CA SER A 131 -2.63 8.99 10.82
C SER A 131 -3.00 7.72 10.06
N SER A 132 -3.76 7.85 8.97
CA SER A 132 -4.22 6.72 8.14
C SER A 132 -3.22 6.33 7.05
N ASN A 133 -2.13 7.07 6.92
CA ASN A 133 -1.12 6.87 5.86
C ASN A 133 -1.71 6.81 4.44
N GLY A 134 -2.67 7.70 4.16
CA GLY A 134 -3.37 7.77 2.88
C GLY A 134 -4.35 6.63 2.60
N ARG A 135 -4.81 5.91 3.64
CA ARG A 135 -5.71 4.76 3.54
C ARG A 135 -6.97 4.94 4.37
N ASP A 136 -8.04 4.29 3.91
CA ASP A 136 -9.30 4.19 4.64
C ASP A 136 -9.92 2.82 4.48
N ILE A 137 -10.79 2.50 5.42
CA ILE A 137 -11.72 1.37 5.30
C ILE A 137 -12.98 1.87 4.61
N GLY A 138 -13.35 1.26 3.51
CA GLY A 138 -14.51 1.72 2.74
C GLY A 138 -14.91 0.78 1.63
N ILE A 139 -15.82 1.27 0.80
CA ILE A 139 -16.32 0.62 -0.41
C ILE A 139 -15.99 1.53 -1.58
N GLN A 140 -15.39 0.97 -2.62
CA GLN A 140 -15.06 1.68 -3.86
C GLN A 140 -15.73 0.97 -5.03
N LEU A 141 -16.42 1.74 -5.86
CA LEU A 141 -16.95 1.31 -7.14
C LEU A 141 -16.01 1.80 -8.24
N GLN A 142 -15.66 0.91 -9.15
CA GLN A 142 -14.81 1.21 -10.32
C GLN A 142 -15.52 0.67 -11.57
N GLY A 143 -15.49 1.45 -12.63
CA GLY A 143 -16.04 1.09 -13.93
C GLY A 143 -15.13 1.49 -15.06
#